data_7cb35c64cff586da3e0c4c0f88e0e842
#
_entry.id   7cb35c64cff586da3e0c4c0f88e0e842
#
_cell.length_a   1.000
_cell.length_b   1.000
_cell.length_c   1.000
_cell.angle_alpha   90.00
_cell.angle_beta   90.00
_cell.angle_gamma   90.00
#
_symmetry.space_group_name_H-M   'P 1'
#
loop_
_entity.id
_entity.type
_entity.pdbx_description
1 polymer ?
#
loop_
_entity_poly.entity_id
_entity_poly.type
_entity_poly.pdbx_seq_one_letter_code
_entity_poly.pdbx_strand_id
1 'polypeptide(L)'
;MKALVYTGTEKLEYKNFDDPNIVNDESIIKVSASGICGSDMHAYHGRDERRIPPLILGHEVSGIIEKGIDKGKKVVLNPLITCGNCDYCKSGSEHLCNKRVLLGMNRPVERQGGFAEYVSIPNKNIYELPKNIESNATSVTSHDFRMFKHN
;
A
#
# COMPACT_ATOMS: atom_id res chain seq x y z
N MET A 1 -6.08 -0.35 -15.81
CA MET A 1 -6.64 -1.19 -14.74
C MET A 1 -7.99 -0.66 -14.25
N LYS A 2 -8.77 -1.50 -13.53
CA LYS A 2 -9.94 -1.03 -12.78
C LYS A 2 -9.52 -0.62 -11.36
N ALA A 3 -10.13 0.47 -10.88
CA ALA A 3 -9.89 0.97 -9.53
C ALA A 3 -11.14 1.60 -8.93
N LEU A 4 -11.24 1.58 -7.61
CA LEU A 4 -12.21 2.33 -6.83
C LEU A 4 -11.55 3.66 -6.41
N VAL A 5 -11.89 4.72 -7.12
CA VAL A 5 -11.26 6.03 -6.97
C VAL A 5 -12.09 6.92 -6.05
N TYR A 6 -11.46 7.45 -5.02
CA TYR A 6 -12.02 8.52 -4.18
C TYR A 6 -12.01 9.82 -4.99
N THR A 7 -13.20 10.33 -5.36
CA THR A 7 -13.37 11.50 -6.23
C THR A 7 -13.89 12.73 -5.50
N GLY A 8 -14.25 12.60 -4.24
CA GLY A 8 -14.76 13.68 -3.39
C GLY A 8 -15.32 13.15 -2.09
N THR A 9 -15.66 14.04 -1.18
CA THR A 9 -16.30 13.66 0.10
C THR A 9 -17.51 12.79 -0.15
N GLU A 10 -17.53 11.62 0.49
CA GLU A 10 -18.57 10.59 0.39
C GLU A 10 -18.79 10.05 -1.04
N LYS A 11 -17.77 10.17 -1.90
CA LYS A 11 -17.87 9.78 -3.29
C LYS A 11 -16.71 8.88 -3.72
N LEU A 12 -17.04 7.64 -4.08
CA LEU A 12 -16.16 6.65 -4.69
C LEU A 12 -16.70 6.24 -6.05
N GLU A 13 -15.83 6.14 -7.05
CA GLU A 13 -16.19 5.74 -8.40
C GLU A 13 -15.35 4.54 -8.84
N TYR A 14 -16.03 3.45 -9.24
CA TYR A 14 -15.36 2.31 -9.88
C TYR A 14 -15.18 2.61 -11.37
N LYS A 15 -13.95 2.84 -11.78
CA LYS A 15 -13.63 3.26 -13.15
C LYS A 15 -12.28 2.75 -13.66
N ASN A 16 -12.02 3.01 -14.93
CA ASN A 16 -10.69 2.82 -15.49
C ASN A 16 -9.73 3.86 -14.91
N PHE A 17 -8.54 3.41 -14.57
CA PHE A 17 -7.43 4.22 -14.10
C PHE A 17 -6.14 3.74 -14.80
N ASP A 18 -5.14 4.59 -14.89
CA ASP A 18 -3.88 4.23 -15.51
C ASP A 18 -3.19 3.09 -14.74
N ASP A 19 -2.54 2.19 -15.46
CA ASP A 19 -1.77 1.13 -14.83
C ASP A 19 -0.54 1.72 -14.11
N PRO A 20 -0.16 1.17 -12.94
CA PRO A 20 1.04 1.64 -12.26
C PRO A 20 2.29 1.31 -13.09
N ASN A 21 3.25 2.23 -13.08
CA ASN A 21 4.55 2.02 -13.67
C ASN A 21 5.58 1.62 -12.62
N ILE A 22 6.56 0.81 -13.01
CA ILE A 22 7.73 0.51 -12.17
C ILE A 22 8.66 1.72 -12.23
N VAL A 23 8.96 2.29 -11.07
CA VAL A 23 9.93 3.35 -10.91
C VAL A 23 11.04 2.85 -9.97
N ASN A 24 12.29 2.89 -10.44
CA ASN A 24 13.46 2.43 -9.66
C ASN A 24 13.30 0.99 -9.13
N ASP A 25 13.55 0.77 -7.83
CA ASP A 25 13.50 -0.51 -7.13
C ASP A 25 12.08 -0.83 -6.62
N GLU A 26 11.10 -0.83 -7.51
CA GLU A 26 9.69 -1.14 -7.22
C GLU A 26 9.24 -2.42 -7.93
N SER A 27 8.17 -3.01 -7.41
CA SER A 27 7.42 -4.08 -8.08
C SER A 27 5.94 -3.71 -8.22
N ILE A 28 5.28 -4.28 -9.22
CA ILE A 28 3.84 -4.20 -9.41
C ILE A 28 3.21 -5.45 -8.81
N ILE A 29 2.27 -5.22 -7.91
CA ILE A 29 1.51 -6.26 -7.23
C ILE A 29 0.12 -6.33 -7.84
N LYS A 30 -0.28 -7.51 -8.31
CA LYS A 30 -1.67 -7.84 -8.61
C LYS A 30 -2.39 -8.03 -7.29
N VAL A 31 -3.31 -7.14 -6.96
CA VAL A 31 -4.01 -7.15 -5.67
C VAL A 31 -4.95 -8.35 -5.60
N SER A 32 -4.82 -9.16 -4.56
CA SER A 32 -5.74 -10.26 -4.25
C SER A 32 -6.81 -9.83 -3.27
N ALA A 33 -6.42 -9.02 -2.27
CA ALA A 33 -7.33 -8.42 -1.30
C ALA A 33 -6.76 -7.10 -0.77
N SER A 34 -7.66 -6.18 -0.43
CA SER A 34 -7.32 -4.95 0.27
C SER A 34 -8.34 -4.71 1.39
N GLY A 35 -7.83 -4.55 2.61
CA GLY A 35 -8.64 -4.23 3.78
C GLY A 35 -9.13 -2.78 3.76
N ILE A 36 -10.27 -2.54 4.41
CA ILE A 36 -10.81 -1.19 4.64
C ILE A 36 -10.47 -0.79 6.07
N CYS A 37 -9.58 0.16 6.24
CA CYS A 37 -9.20 0.72 7.53
C CYS A 37 -10.14 1.87 7.94
N GLY A 38 -10.24 2.11 9.26
CA GLY A 38 -10.94 3.29 9.76
C GLY A 38 -10.39 4.61 9.21
N SER A 39 -9.09 4.66 8.85
CA SER A 39 -8.48 5.84 8.23
C SER A 39 -8.96 6.07 6.78
N ASP A 40 -9.37 5.03 6.06
CA ASP A 40 -9.99 5.17 4.74
C ASP A 40 -11.40 5.77 4.87
N MET A 41 -12.12 5.41 5.94
CA MET A 41 -13.42 6.04 6.27
C MET A 41 -13.26 7.52 6.64
N HIS A 42 -12.19 7.90 7.36
CA HIS A 42 -11.89 9.32 7.61
C HIS A 42 -11.65 10.08 6.31
N ALA A 43 -10.90 9.50 5.37
CA ALA A 43 -10.69 10.10 4.05
C ALA A 43 -12.02 10.23 3.28
N TYR A 44 -12.80 9.15 3.24
CA TYR A 44 -14.11 9.13 2.58
C TYR A 44 -15.02 10.27 3.06
N HIS A 45 -15.06 10.52 4.36
CA HIS A 45 -15.84 11.62 4.94
C HIS A 45 -15.14 13.00 4.84
N GLY A 46 -14.03 13.12 4.11
CA GLY A 46 -13.32 14.40 3.91
C GLY A 46 -12.59 14.91 5.15
N ARG A 47 -12.24 14.03 6.10
CA ARG A 47 -11.61 14.37 7.39
C ARG A 47 -10.10 14.10 7.43
N ASP A 48 -9.46 13.80 6.30
CA ASP A 48 -8.00 13.56 6.21
C ASP A 48 -7.38 14.45 5.12
N GLU A 49 -6.71 15.51 5.54
CA GLU A 49 -6.03 16.47 4.66
C GLU A 49 -4.87 15.86 3.84
N ARG A 50 -4.42 14.65 4.18
CA ARG A 50 -3.37 13.94 3.45
C ARG A 50 -3.91 13.12 2.29
N ARG A 51 -5.23 12.99 2.18
CA ARG A 51 -5.95 12.23 1.14
C ARG A 51 -6.89 13.12 0.38
N ILE A 52 -6.33 13.82 -0.61
CA ILE A 52 -7.07 14.78 -1.44
C ILE A 52 -7.53 14.07 -2.72
N PRO A 53 -8.82 14.14 -3.08
CA PRO A 53 -9.30 13.55 -4.33
C PRO A 53 -8.73 14.28 -5.58
N PRO A 54 -8.53 13.58 -6.71
CA PRO A 54 -8.76 12.15 -6.91
C PRO A 54 -7.62 11.29 -6.36
N LEU A 55 -7.94 10.14 -5.73
CA LEU A 55 -6.96 9.25 -5.14
C LEU A 55 -7.53 7.82 -5.05
N ILE A 56 -6.71 6.80 -5.30
CA ILE A 56 -7.04 5.42 -4.94
C ILE A 56 -6.62 5.22 -3.47
N LEU A 57 -7.60 4.90 -2.61
CA LEU A 57 -7.38 4.59 -1.20
C LEU A 57 -6.94 3.13 -1.01
N GLY A 58 -6.85 2.67 0.25
CA GLY A 58 -6.48 1.31 0.62
C GLY A 58 -4.97 1.14 0.83
N HIS A 59 -4.60 0.66 2.01
CA HIS A 59 -3.19 0.49 2.41
C HIS A 59 -2.94 -0.84 3.11
N GLU A 60 -3.96 -1.66 3.30
CA GLU A 60 -3.88 -3.01 3.83
C GLU A 60 -3.99 -4.01 2.69
N VAL A 61 -2.86 -4.32 2.04
CA VAL A 61 -2.84 -5.00 0.74
C VAL A 61 -2.08 -6.31 0.81
N SER A 62 -2.68 -7.36 0.24
CA SER A 62 -2.02 -8.61 -0.12
C SER A 62 -2.24 -8.92 -1.60
N GLY A 63 -1.33 -9.67 -2.19
CA GLY A 63 -1.42 -9.97 -3.61
C GLY A 63 -0.31 -10.89 -4.12
N ILE A 64 -0.10 -10.83 -5.43
CA ILE A 64 0.91 -11.61 -6.12
C ILE A 64 1.81 -10.64 -6.90
N ILE A 65 3.12 -10.84 -6.84
CA ILE A 65 4.06 -10.04 -7.63
C ILE A 65 3.84 -10.33 -9.12
N GLU A 66 3.31 -9.35 -9.83
CA GLU A 66 3.04 -9.44 -11.27
C GLU A 66 4.26 -9.05 -12.10
N LYS A 67 4.95 -7.97 -11.69
CA LYS A 67 6.18 -7.48 -12.34
C LYS A 67 7.18 -7.03 -11.28
N GLY A 68 8.46 -7.25 -11.51
CA GLY A 68 9.54 -6.89 -10.60
C GLY A 68 10.29 -8.11 -10.07
N ILE A 69 10.83 -8.01 -8.86
CA ILE A 69 11.55 -9.13 -8.23
C ILE A 69 10.59 -10.25 -7.84
N ASP A 70 11.07 -11.50 -7.87
CA ASP A 70 10.33 -12.67 -7.34
C ASP A 70 8.89 -12.81 -7.89
N LYS A 71 8.69 -12.55 -9.19
CA LYS A 71 7.39 -12.68 -9.87
C LYS A 71 6.70 -14.01 -9.54
N GLY A 72 5.40 -13.93 -9.21
CA GLY A 72 4.55 -15.07 -8.88
C GLY A 72 4.46 -15.38 -7.38
N LYS A 73 5.30 -14.78 -6.52
CA LYS A 73 5.20 -14.96 -5.08
C LYS A 73 3.96 -14.27 -4.51
N LYS A 74 3.33 -14.92 -3.51
CA LYS A 74 2.28 -14.32 -2.69
C LYS A 74 2.90 -13.42 -1.63
N VAL A 75 2.36 -12.22 -1.48
CA VAL A 75 2.96 -11.18 -0.64
C VAL A 75 1.93 -10.37 0.12
N VAL A 76 2.39 -9.74 1.20
CA VAL A 76 1.69 -8.68 1.91
C VAL A 76 2.57 -7.43 1.89
N LEU A 77 1.96 -6.26 1.89
CA LEU A 77 2.64 -4.99 1.74
C LEU A 77 2.73 -4.23 3.06
N ASN A 78 3.92 -3.72 3.39
CA ASN A 78 4.07 -2.68 4.40
C ASN A 78 3.71 -1.33 3.75
N PRO A 79 2.61 -0.68 4.15
CA PRO A 79 2.18 0.57 3.54
C PRO A 79 3.10 1.76 3.84
N LEU A 80 3.95 1.67 4.88
CA LEU A 80 4.84 2.75 5.29
C LEU A 80 6.13 2.74 4.47
N ILE A 81 6.20 3.63 3.50
CA ILE A 81 7.37 3.80 2.63
C ILE A 81 8.28 4.85 3.24
N THR A 82 9.52 4.48 3.55
CA THR A 82 10.52 5.31 4.22
C THR A 82 11.73 5.57 3.34
N CYS A 83 12.53 6.59 3.64
CA CYS A 83 13.68 6.93 2.82
C CYS A 83 14.87 5.97 2.95
N GLY A 84 14.94 5.19 4.02
CA GLY A 84 16.02 4.20 4.29
C GLY A 84 17.37 4.79 4.69
N ASN A 85 17.60 6.11 4.61
CA ASN A 85 18.92 6.71 4.77
C ASN A 85 19.03 7.80 5.85
N CYS A 86 17.94 8.26 6.48
CA CYS A 86 18.00 9.17 7.62
C CYS A 86 18.34 8.43 8.92
N ASP A 87 18.68 9.18 9.96
CA ASP A 87 19.08 8.60 11.25
C ASP A 87 18.01 7.71 11.86
N TYR A 88 16.73 8.11 11.74
CA TYR A 88 15.61 7.28 12.17
C TYR A 88 15.52 5.95 11.43
N CYS A 89 15.73 5.95 10.11
CA CYS A 89 15.72 4.71 9.33
C CYS A 89 16.91 3.83 9.69
N LYS A 90 18.11 4.41 9.84
CA LYS A 90 19.33 3.68 10.20
C LYS A 90 19.29 3.09 11.60
N SER A 91 18.58 3.73 12.53
CA SER A 91 18.39 3.25 13.91
C SER A 91 17.21 2.27 14.08
N GLY A 92 16.50 1.90 13.00
CA GLY A 92 15.32 1.03 13.07
C GLY A 92 14.04 1.73 13.52
N SER A 93 14.08 3.06 13.66
CA SER A 93 12.92 3.89 14.04
C SER A 93 12.23 4.47 12.80
N GLU A 94 12.00 3.64 11.77
CA GLU A 94 11.50 4.05 10.45
C GLU A 94 10.15 4.80 10.51
N HIS A 95 9.32 4.51 11.49
CA HIS A 95 8.04 5.21 11.73
C HIS A 95 8.23 6.70 12.03
N LEU A 96 9.42 7.14 12.44
CA LEU A 96 9.79 8.54 12.67
C LEU A 96 10.44 9.19 11.45
N CYS A 97 10.59 8.49 10.33
CA CYS A 97 11.22 9.02 9.13
C CYS A 97 10.51 10.29 8.64
N ASN A 98 11.24 11.41 8.53
CA ASN A 98 10.69 12.69 8.10
C ASN A 98 10.25 12.72 6.63
N LYS A 99 10.73 11.75 5.83
CA LYS A 99 10.38 11.59 4.40
C LYS A 99 9.43 10.41 4.17
N ARG A 100 8.76 9.95 5.24
CA ARG A 100 7.83 8.83 5.09
C ARG A 100 6.61 9.23 4.29
N VAL A 101 6.14 8.30 3.48
CA VAL A 101 4.87 8.38 2.76
C VAL A 101 4.08 7.11 3.04
N LEU A 102 2.78 7.16 2.86
CA LEU A 102 1.92 6.02 3.06
C LEU A 102 1.18 5.68 1.75
N LEU A 103 1.02 4.40 1.49
CA LEU A 103 0.19 3.91 0.40
C LEU A 103 -1.25 4.45 0.55
N GLY A 104 -1.90 4.87 -0.53
CA GLY A 104 -3.24 5.46 -0.49
C GLY A 104 -3.28 6.86 0.11
N MET A 105 -2.17 7.62 0.02
CA MET A 105 -2.09 9.05 0.38
C MET A 105 -1.42 9.85 -0.75
N ASN A 106 -1.75 11.13 -0.85
CA ASN A 106 -1.10 12.04 -1.81
C ASN A 106 -0.41 13.24 -1.17
N ARG A 107 -0.32 13.28 0.14
CA ARG A 107 0.48 14.27 0.89
C ARG A 107 1.42 13.55 1.86
N PRO A 108 2.70 13.92 1.94
CA PRO A 108 3.40 14.96 1.15
C PRO A 108 3.71 14.55 -0.30
N VAL A 109 3.65 13.25 -0.63
CA VAL A 109 3.92 12.69 -1.97
C VAL A 109 2.80 11.72 -2.32
N GLU A 110 2.35 11.79 -3.56
CA GLU A 110 1.28 10.91 -4.05
C GLU A 110 1.75 9.46 -4.17
N ARG A 111 0.95 8.57 -3.56
CA ARG A 111 1.03 7.11 -3.69
C ARG A 111 -0.38 6.55 -3.79
N GLN A 112 -0.72 6.01 -4.95
CA GLN A 112 -1.99 5.33 -5.17
C GLN A 112 -2.08 4.09 -4.28
N GLY A 113 -3.27 3.80 -3.76
CA GLY A 113 -3.51 2.70 -2.85
C GLY A 113 -3.95 1.41 -3.52
N GLY A 114 -4.38 0.46 -2.69
CA GLY A 114 -4.70 -0.90 -3.09
C GLY A 114 -6.18 -1.17 -3.45
N PHE A 115 -7.04 -0.16 -3.46
CA PHE A 115 -8.41 -0.35 -3.97
C PHE A 115 -8.42 -0.36 -5.51
N ALA A 116 -7.54 -1.18 -6.09
CA ALA A 116 -7.32 -1.33 -7.53
C ALA A 116 -6.86 -2.75 -7.86
N GLU A 117 -6.86 -3.09 -9.16
CA GLU A 117 -6.33 -4.39 -9.61
C GLU A 117 -4.82 -4.51 -9.41
N TYR A 118 -4.08 -3.39 -9.50
CA TYR A 118 -2.63 -3.35 -9.38
C TYR A 118 -2.17 -2.16 -8.54
N VAL A 119 -1.05 -2.34 -7.85
CA VAL A 119 -0.38 -1.28 -7.09
C VAL A 119 1.14 -1.42 -7.23
N SER A 120 1.88 -0.30 -7.35
CA SER A 120 3.34 -0.29 -7.29
C SER A 120 3.83 0.02 -5.88
N ILE A 121 4.93 -0.63 -5.47
CA ILE A 121 5.51 -0.44 -4.15
C ILE A 121 7.02 -0.77 -4.17
N PRO A 122 7.86 -0.07 -3.37
CA PRO A 122 9.28 -0.42 -3.24
C PRO A 122 9.48 -1.86 -2.76
N ASN A 123 10.46 -2.55 -3.32
CA ASN A 123 10.75 -3.96 -3.02
C ASN A 123 10.98 -4.23 -1.53
N LYS A 124 11.59 -3.29 -0.81
CA LYS A 124 11.80 -3.38 0.65
C LYS A 124 10.49 -3.39 1.48
N ASN A 125 9.38 -3.00 0.87
CA ASN A 125 8.06 -2.96 1.51
C ASN A 125 7.25 -4.23 1.25
N ILE A 126 7.82 -5.22 0.55
CA ILE A 126 7.17 -6.47 0.17
C ILE A 126 7.62 -7.58 1.12
N TYR A 127 6.66 -8.31 1.68
CA TYR A 127 6.93 -9.46 2.55
C TYR A 127 6.26 -10.70 1.96
N GLU A 128 7.05 -11.75 1.73
CA GLU A 128 6.55 -13.02 1.23
C GLU A 128 5.64 -13.68 2.26
N LEU A 129 4.50 -14.19 1.81
CA LEU A 129 3.58 -14.93 2.66
C LEU A 129 4.01 -16.41 2.75
N PRO A 130 3.92 -17.02 3.94
CA PRO A 130 4.07 -18.48 4.07
C PRO A 130 3.10 -19.23 3.17
N LYS A 131 3.54 -20.36 2.60
CA LYS A 131 2.77 -21.13 1.61
C LYS A 131 1.39 -21.60 2.08
N ASN A 132 1.22 -21.77 3.40
CA ASN A 132 0.00 -22.25 4.05
C ASN A 132 -0.99 -21.11 4.41
N ILE A 133 -0.67 -19.86 4.08
CA ILE A 133 -1.54 -18.71 4.35
C ILE A 133 -2.24 -18.26 3.06
N GLU A 134 -3.55 -18.07 3.16
CA GLU A 134 -4.32 -17.50 2.06
C GLU A 134 -4.19 -15.96 2.05
N SER A 135 -4.02 -15.38 0.87
CA SER A 135 -3.86 -13.93 0.69
C SER A 135 -5.01 -13.11 1.29
N ASN A 136 -6.22 -13.67 1.26
CA ASN A 136 -7.43 -12.97 1.74
C ASN A 136 -7.44 -12.77 3.27
N ALA A 137 -6.80 -13.65 4.03
CA ALA A 137 -6.74 -13.56 5.50
C ALA A 137 -5.73 -12.50 5.97
N THR A 138 -4.75 -12.16 5.13
CA THR A 138 -3.59 -11.34 5.53
C THR A 138 -3.77 -9.85 5.31
N SER A 139 -4.71 -9.42 4.46
CA SER A 139 -4.97 -8.00 4.24
C SER A 139 -5.49 -7.29 5.50
N VAL A 140 -6.16 -8.04 6.38
CA VAL A 140 -6.76 -7.50 7.63
C VAL A 140 -5.73 -7.33 8.77
N THR A 141 -4.54 -7.94 8.66
CA THR A 141 -3.54 -7.97 9.74
C THR A 141 -2.33 -7.05 9.52
N SER A 142 -2.40 -6.14 8.56
CA SER A 142 -1.28 -5.24 8.22
C SER A 142 -0.86 -4.32 9.39
N HIS A 143 -1.64 -4.22 10.45
CA HIS A 143 -1.28 -3.50 11.67
C HIS A 143 -0.22 -4.23 12.52
N ASP A 144 0.03 -5.53 12.32
CA ASP A 144 0.92 -6.34 13.16
C ASP A 144 2.16 -6.86 12.41
N PHE A 145 2.77 -6.02 11.57
CA PHE A 145 4.04 -6.32 10.88
C PHE A 145 5.20 -6.74 11.82
N ARG A 146 5.07 -6.51 13.12
CA ARG A 146 6.06 -6.95 14.10
C ARG A 146 6.15 -8.49 14.20
N MET A 147 5.06 -9.20 13.92
CA MET A 147 5.05 -10.67 14.03
C MET A 147 5.88 -11.39 12.95
N PHE A 148 6.16 -10.73 11.82
CA PHE A 148 6.92 -11.33 10.72
C PHE A 148 8.43 -11.01 10.75
N LYS A 149 8.89 -10.17 11.67
CA LYS A 149 10.31 -9.80 11.82
C LYS A 149 11.12 -10.71 12.76
N HIS A 150 10.50 -11.68 13.43
CA HIS A 150 11.14 -12.53 14.43
C HIS A 150 10.99 -14.03 14.10
N ASN A 151 11.49 -14.46 12.94
CA ASN A 151 11.88 -15.86 12.68
C ASN A 151 13.07 -15.89 11.74
#